data_9e5a8f5ffe95c5778c5ea92afc104a0d
#
_entry.id   9e5a8f5ffe95c5778c5ea92afc104a0d
#
_cell.length_a   1.000
_cell.length_b   1.000
_cell.length_c   1.000
_cell.angle_alpha   90.00
_cell.angle_beta   90.00
_cell.angle_gamma   90.00
#
_symmetry.space_group_name_H-M   'P 1'
#
loop_
_entity.id
_entity.type
_entity.pdbx_description
1 polymer ?
#
loop_
_entity_poly.entity_id
_entity_poly.type
_entity_poly.pdbx_seq_one_letter_code
_entity_poly.pdbx_strand_id
1 'polypeptide(L)'
;GRPDFTIDPRHPDGDLLAAIGDDLRRVCAEIANEAGLDLNVEQSTHRPTVTFDPSCITAIREAAEGRGISHRDIYSAAGHDACNISLCAPTGMIFVPCEKGISHNEKENAKPEDLAAGCEVLLGAVLGRANRESRR
;
A
#
# COMPACT_ATOMS: atom_id res chain seq x y z
N GLY A 1 5.98 -24.85 28.10
CA GLY A 1 4.89 -24.09 27.45
C GLY A 1 5.14 -23.96 25.97
N ARG A 2 4.12 -23.67 25.17
CA ARG A 2 4.23 -23.40 23.74
C ARG A 2 3.75 -21.96 23.48
N PRO A 3 4.62 -21.01 23.19
CA PRO A 3 4.18 -19.71 22.70
C PRO A 3 3.88 -19.79 21.21
N ASP A 4 2.81 -19.12 20.78
CA ASP A 4 2.47 -18.91 19.38
C ASP A 4 2.49 -17.40 19.10
N PHE A 5 3.13 -16.99 17.99
CA PHE A 5 3.15 -15.59 17.57
C PHE A 5 3.19 -15.49 16.04
N THR A 6 2.80 -14.34 15.53
CA THR A 6 2.78 -14.05 14.10
C THR A 6 3.77 -12.94 13.78
N ILE A 7 4.55 -13.12 12.70
CA ILE A 7 5.38 -12.09 12.11
C ILE A 7 4.75 -11.70 10.76
N ASP A 8 4.53 -10.41 10.54
CA ASP A 8 3.94 -9.86 9.30
C ASP A 8 4.94 -8.90 8.64
N PRO A 9 5.90 -9.40 7.85
CA PRO A 9 6.83 -8.56 7.10
C PRO A 9 6.12 -7.93 5.91
N ARG A 10 6.41 -6.64 5.66
CA ARG A 10 5.87 -5.89 4.52
C ARG A 10 6.96 -5.08 3.86
N HIS A 11 7.06 -5.15 2.53
CA HIS A 11 8.03 -4.40 1.76
C HIS A 11 7.46 -4.03 0.38
N PRO A 12 7.76 -2.82 -0.19
CA PRO A 12 7.32 -2.44 -1.53
C PRO A 12 8.01 -3.23 -2.65
N ASP A 13 9.19 -3.75 -2.39
CA ASP A 13 9.93 -4.62 -3.29
C ASP A 13 9.64 -6.09 -2.94
N GLY A 14 9.07 -6.82 -3.90
CA GLY A 14 8.66 -8.21 -3.71
C GLY A 14 9.83 -9.18 -3.55
N ASP A 15 10.95 -8.93 -4.20
CA ASP A 15 12.15 -9.79 -4.11
C ASP A 15 12.80 -9.63 -2.73
N LEU A 16 12.89 -8.40 -2.25
CA LEU A 16 13.34 -8.13 -0.88
C LEU A 16 12.38 -8.72 0.17
N LEU A 17 11.07 -8.65 -0.07
CA LEU A 17 10.10 -9.27 0.83
C LEU A 17 10.29 -10.78 0.91
N ALA A 18 10.54 -11.45 -0.21
CA ALA A 18 10.85 -12.88 -0.24
C ALA A 18 12.13 -13.20 0.54
N ALA A 19 13.20 -12.44 0.30
CA ALA A 19 14.47 -12.60 1.01
C ALA A 19 14.33 -12.40 2.53
N ILE A 20 13.54 -11.41 2.97
CA ILE A 20 13.21 -11.21 4.39
C ILE A 20 12.51 -12.44 4.97
N GLY A 21 11.58 -13.04 4.22
CA GLY A 21 10.87 -14.25 4.65
C GLY A 21 11.81 -15.45 4.83
N ASP A 22 12.76 -15.62 3.93
CA ASP A 22 13.76 -16.70 4.02
C ASP A 22 14.75 -16.47 5.17
N ASP A 23 15.21 -15.23 5.35
CA ASP A 23 16.08 -14.86 6.48
C ASP A 23 15.38 -15.06 7.83
N LEU A 24 14.09 -14.69 7.94
CA LEU A 24 13.32 -14.93 9.16
C LEU A 24 13.24 -16.41 9.49
N ARG A 25 12.96 -17.28 8.52
CA ARG A 25 12.92 -18.74 8.75
C ARG A 25 14.27 -19.27 9.22
N ARG A 26 15.35 -18.85 8.56
CA ARG A 26 16.72 -19.26 8.91
C ARG A 26 17.09 -18.83 10.32
N VAL A 27 16.91 -17.54 10.65
CA VAL A 27 17.27 -16.99 11.97
C VAL A 27 16.43 -17.62 13.09
N CYS A 28 15.13 -17.82 12.88
CA CYS A 28 14.28 -18.50 13.85
C CYS A 28 14.73 -19.94 14.09
N ALA A 29 15.13 -20.66 13.03
CA ALA A 29 15.64 -22.03 13.16
C ALA A 29 16.99 -22.09 13.91
N GLU A 30 17.90 -21.15 13.64
CA GLU A 30 19.18 -21.05 14.34
C GLU A 30 18.96 -20.80 15.85
N ILE A 31 18.12 -19.80 16.19
CA ILE A 31 17.82 -19.46 17.59
C ILE A 31 17.14 -20.65 18.31
N ALA A 32 16.18 -21.30 17.66
CA ALA A 32 15.49 -22.45 18.26
C ALA A 32 16.46 -23.60 18.53
N ASN A 33 17.35 -23.89 17.59
CA ASN A 33 18.36 -24.93 17.75
C ASN A 33 19.33 -24.61 18.90
N GLU A 34 19.84 -23.39 19.00
CA GLU A 34 20.73 -22.94 20.08
C GLU A 34 20.05 -23.01 21.46
N ALA A 35 18.75 -22.70 21.49
CA ALA A 35 17.97 -22.74 22.73
C ALA A 35 17.40 -24.12 23.08
N GLY A 36 17.61 -25.14 22.23
CA GLY A 36 17.04 -26.48 22.43
C GLY A 36 15.52 -26.51 22.38
N LEU A 37 14.91 -25.68 21.51
CA LEU A 37 13.47 -25.56 21.35
C LEU A 37 12.98 -26.21 20.06
N ASP A 38 11.79 -26.80 20.11
CA ASP A 38 11.09 -27.22 18.89
C ASP A 38 10.45 -26.00 18.23
N LEU A 39 10.70 -25.85 16.93
CA LEU A 39 10.14 -24.76 16.12
C LEU A 39 9.23 -25.32 15.02
N ASN A 40 8.03 -24.75 14.91
CA ASN A 40 7.18 -24.89 13.72
C ASN A 40 6.93 -23.53 13.11
N VAL A 41 7.23 -23.36 11.82
CA VAL A 41 7.00 -22.12 11.07
C VAL A 41 6.04 -22.39 9.93
N GLU A 42 4.88 -21.77 9.95
CA GLU A 42 3.88 -21.87 8.92
C GLU A 42 3.65 -20.51 8.25
N GLN A 43 3.61 -20.50 6.93
CA GLN A 43 3.20 -19.32 6.18
C GLN A 43 1.68 -19.34 6.01
N SER A 44 0.99 -18.55 6.82
CA SER A 44 -0.48 -18.50 6.83
C SER A 44 -1.05 -17.73 5.64
N THR A 45 -0.35 -16.69 5.18
CA THR A 45 -0.82 -15.80 4.10
C THR A 45 0.36 -15.29 3.29
N HIS A 46 0.16 -15.15 1.98
CA HIS A 46 1.08 -14.43 1.10
C HIS A 46 0.26 -13.51 0.19
N ARG A 47 0.58 -12.22 0.22
CA ARG A 47 0.04 -11.23 -0.72
C ARG A 47 1.21 -10.61 -1.47
N PRO A 48 1.25 -10.73 -2.80
CA PRO A 48 2.31 -10.11 -3.59
C PRO A 48 2.22 -8.59 -3.50
N THR A 49 3.36 -7.93 -3.66
CA THR A 49 3.42 -6.48 -3.79
C THR A 49 2.69 -6.05 -5.06
N VAL A 50 1.87 -5.01 -4.95
CA VAL A 50 1.11 -4.44 -6.05
C VAL A 50 1.70 -3.09 -6.44
N THR A 51 2.12 -2.95 -7.70
CA THR A 51 2.50 -1.67 -8.29
C THR A 51 1.32 -1.17 -9.13
N PHE A 52 0.81 0.00 -8.81
CA PHE A 52 -0.27 0.62 -9.56
C PHE A 52 0.19 1.14 -10.92
N ASP A 53 -0.76 1.35 -11.82
CA ASP A 53 -0.51 1.74 -13.20
C ASP A 53 0.16 3.12 -13.29
N PRO A 54 1.31 3.25 -13.96
CA PRO A 54 2.05 4.51 -14.06
C PRO A 54 1.22 5.62 -14.73
N SER A 55 0.32 5.30 -15.66
CA SER A 55 -0.53 6.29 -16.33
C SER A 55 -1.60 6.85 -15.40
N CYS A 56 -2.11 6.04 -14.46
CA CYS A 56 -3.03 6.49 -13.43
C CYS A 56 -2.30 7.39 -12.42
N ILE A 57 -1.12 6.97 -11.97
CA ILE A 57 -0.28 7.76 -11.05
C ILE A 57 0.07 9.12 -11.68
N THR A 58 0.47 9.13 -12.96
CA THR A 58 0.79 10.36 -13.69
C THR A 58 -0.43 11.28 -13.78
N ALA A 59 -1.62 10.76 -14.11
CA ALA A 59 -2.84 11.56 -14.18
C ALA A 59 -3.21 12.20 -12.83
N ILE A 60 -3.01 11.47 -11.73
CA ILE A 60 -3.23 11.98 -10.37
C ILE A 60 -2.25 13.09 -10.04
N ARG A 61 -0.96 12.89 -10.35
CA ARG A 61 0.09 13.88 -10.12
C ARG A 61 -0.16 15.17 -10.92
N GLU A 62 -0.42 15.05 -12.22
CA GLU A 62 -0.78 16.20 -13.08
C GLU A 62 -2.01 16.96 -12.58
N ALA A 63 -3.01 16.25 -12.06
CA ALA A 63 -4.20 16.87 -11.48
C ALA A 63 -3.92 17.65 -10.20
N ALA A 64 -3.01 17.16 -9.35
CA ALA A 64 -2.57 17.86 -8.14
C ALA A 64 -1.72 19.09 -8.48
N GLU A 65 -0.74 18.94 -9.38
CA GLU A 65 0.13 20.03 -9.86
C GLU A 65 -0.68 21.15 -10.50
N GLY A 66 -1.60 20.82 -11.40
CA GLY A 66 -2.46 21.81 -12.08
C GLY A 66 -3.36 22.62 -11.15
N ARG A 67 -3.53 22.19 -9.91
CA ARG A 67 -4.29 22.89 -8.86
C ARG A 67 -3.39 23.52 -7.77
N GLY A 68 -2.07 23.36 -7.89
CA GLY A 68 -1.15 23.82 -6.86
C GLY A 68 -1.29 23.07 -5.52
N ILE A 69 -1.85 21.85 -5.53
CA ILE A 69 -2.01 21.03 -4.33
C ILE A 69 -0.69 20.31 -4.07
N SER A 70 -0.13 20.53 -2.87
CA SER A 70 1.08 19.84 -2.42
C SER A 70 0.84 18.34 -2.33
N HIS A 71 1.70 17.54 -2.96
CA HIS A 71 1.57 16.10 -3.02
C HIS A 71 2.92 15.39 -3.02
N ARG A 72 2.89 14.10 -2.80
CA ARG A 72 4.04 13.20 -2.93
C ARG A 72 3.56 11.78 -3.22
N ASP A 73 4.41 11.01 -3.88
CA ASP A 73 4.19 9.57 -3.99
C ASP A 73 4.46 8.91 -2.65
N ILE A 74 3.62 7.96 -2.28
CA ILE A 74 3.78 7.17 -1.05
C ILE A 74 3.56 5.70 -1.33
N TYR A 75 4.17 4.88 -0.51
CA TYR A 75 3.89 3.47 -0.41
C TYR A 75 2.91 3.21 0.74
N SER A 76 1.91 2.36 0.51
CA SER A 76 1.01 1.88 1.56
C SER A 76 1.35 0.44 1.93
N ALA A 77 1.59 0.19 3.21
CA ALA A 77 1.79 -1.16 3.72
C ALA A 77 0.48 -1.88 4.03
N ALA A 78 -0.69 -1.25 3.82
CA ALA A 78 -1.99 -1.84 4.04
C ALA A 78 -2.54 -2.52 2.76
N GLY A 79 -3.45 -3.46 2.94
CA GLY A 79 -4.25 -4.00 1.83
C GLY A 79 -5.41 -3.06 1.50
N HIS A 80 -5.68 -2.87 0.19
CA HIS A 80 -6.76 -2.02 -0.32
C HIS A 80 -7.55 -2.75 -1.40
N ASP A 81 -8.82 -2.44 -1.55
CA ASP A 81 -9.67 -2.98 -2.63
C ASP A 81 -9.11 -2.64 -4.02
N ALA A 82 -8.45 -1.49 -4.14
CA ALA A 82 -7.76 -1.09 -5.36
C ALA A 82 -6.70 -2.11 -5.82
N CYS A 83 -6.08 -2.86 -4.91
CA CYS A 83 -5.16 -3.94 -5.25
C CYS A 83 -5.87 -5.07 -6.00
N ASN A 84 -7.14 -5.36 -5.67
CA ASN A 84 -7.93 -6.36 -6.40
C ASN A 84 -8.35 -5.82 -7.77
N ILE A 85 -8.71 -4.55 -7.87
CA ILE A 85 -9.10 -3.91 -9.12
C ILE A 85 -7.92 -3.84 -10.09
N SER A 86 -6.71 -3.62 -9.59
CA SER A 86 -5.49 -3.56 -10.41
C SER A 86 -5.18 -4.85 -11.16
N LEU A 87 -5.78 -5.98 -10.77
CA LEU A 87 -5.66 -7.25 -11.49
C LEU A 87 -6.43 -7.28 -12.81
N CYS A 88 -7.41 -6.39 -12.98
CA CYS A 88 -8.28 -6.36 -14.16
C CYS A 88 -8.35 -5.00 -14.87
N ALA A 89 -7.86 -3.93 -14.24
CA ALA A 89 -7.89 -2.60 -14.83
C ALA A 89 -6.72 -1.72 -14.35
N PRO A 90 -6.25 -0.76 -15.18
CA PRO A 90 -5.30 0.26 -14.74
C PRO A 90 -5.85 1.03 -13.55
N THR A 91 -5.09 1.05 -12.46
CA THR A 91 -5.56 1.56 -11.16
C THR A 91 -4.54 2.51 -10.54
N GLY A 92 -5.01 3.48 -9.79
CA GLY A 92 -4.24 4.37 -8.94
C GLY A 92 -5.02 4.67 -7.67
N MET A 93 -4.36 5.22 -6.66
CA MET A 93 -4.97 5.61 -5.39
C MET A 93 -4.55 7.02 -5.01
N ILE A 94 -5.45 7.70 -4.30
CA ILE A 94 -5.21 8.99 -3.67
C ILE A 94 -5.39 8.82 -2.18
N PHE A 95 -4.43 9.27 -1.41
CA PHE A 95 -4.52 9.35 0.05
C PHE A 95 -4.61 10.81 0.48
N VAL A 96 -5.37 11.05 1.53
CA VAL A 96 -5.41 12.33 2.23
C VAL A 96 -4.86 12.16 3.64
N PRO A 97 -4.31 13.23 4.27
CA PRO A 97 -3.79 13.14 5.63
C PRO A 97 -4.87 12.75 6.64
N CYS A 98 -4.57 11.77 7.48
CA CYS A 98 -5.39 11.47 8.65
C CYS A 98 -5.01 12.39 9.81
N GLU A 99 -6.01 12.83 10.59
CA GLU A 99 -5.78 13.61 11.81
C GLU A 99 -4.85 12.86 12.77
N LYS A 100 -3.77 13.50 13.20
CA LYS A 100 -2.75 12.91 14.07
C LYS A 100 -2.13 11.61 13.55
N GLY A 101 -2.26 11.34 12.25
CA GLY A 101 -1.78 10.09 11.64
C GLY A 101 -2.55 8.84 12.08
N ILE A 102 -3.72 8.98 12.67
CA ILE A 102 -4.53 7.84 13.10
C ILE A 102 -5.25 7.28 11.88
N SER A 103 -4.97 6.00 11.58
CA SER A 103 -5.61 5.24 10.53
C SER A 103 -5.98 3.84 11.04
N HIS A 104 -6.97 3.19 10.40
CA HIS A 104 -7.44 1.85 10.75
C HIS A 104 -7.97 1.76 12.19
N ASN A 105 -8.65 2.80 12.65
CA ASN A 105 -9.16 2.96 14.01
C ASN A 105 -10.50 3.70 13.97
N GLU A 106 -11.37 3.46 14.94
CA GLU A 106 -12.66 4.15 15.06
C GLU A 106 -12.56 5.68 15.23
N LYS A 107 -11.38 6.18 15.61
CA LYS A 107 -11.07 7.61 15.74
C LYS A 107 -10.41 8.19 14.49
N GLU A 108 -10.33 7.41 13.42
CA GLU A 108 -9.81 7.91 12.15
C GLU A 108 -10.66 9.07 11.65
N ASN A 109 -10.00 10.17 11.33
CA ASN A 109 -10.62 11.37 10.81
C ASN A 109 -9.66 12.10 9.87
N ALA A 110 -10.23 12.87 8.94
CA ALA A 110 -9.48 13.76 8.06
C ALA A 110 -10.15 15.13 8.06
N LYS A 111 -9.35 16.18 7.87
CA LYS A 111 -9.88 17.55 7.83
C LYS A 111 -10.72 17.74 6.56
N PRO A 112 -11.82 18.53 6.63
CA PRO A 112 -12.65 18.82 5.46
C PRO A 112 -11.88 19.38 4.27
N GLU A 113 -10.87 20.23 4.50
CA GLU A 113 -10.02 20.80 3.46
C GLU A 113 -9.13 19.75 2.78
N ASP A 114 -8.62 18.77 3.52
CA ASP A 114 -7.83 17.65 2.95
C ASP A 114 -8.73 16.73 2.11
N LEU A 115 -9.95 16.47 2.58
CA LEU A 115 -10.95 15.70 1.82
C LEU A 115 -11.34 16.42 0.53
N ALA A 116 -11.58 17.74 0.60
CA ALA A 116 -11.89 18.56 -0.58
C ALA A 116 -10.75 18.53 -1.60
N ALA A 117 -9.50 18.69 -1.14
CA ALA A 117 -8.32 18.60 -1.99
C ALA A 117 -8.21 17.23 -2.68
N GLY A 118 -8.42 16.13 -1.93
CA GLY A 118 -8.45 14.79 -2.49
C GLY A 118 -9.53 14.59 -3.56
N CYS A 119 -10.74 15.12 -3.33
CA CYS A 119 -11.84 15.09 -4.29
C CYS A 119 -11.52 15.90 -5.56
N GLU A 120 -10.92 17.07 -5.43
CA GLU A 120 -10.52 17.90 -6.57
C GLU A 120 -9.46 17.22 -7.44
N VAL A 121 -8.47 16.56 -6.81
CA VAL A 121 -7.46 15.79 -7.53
C VAL A 121 -8.10 14.61 -8.25
N LEU A 122 -8.99 13.87 -7.58
CA LEU A 122 -9.72 12.74 -8.17
C LEU A 122 -10.51 13.19 -9.40
N LEU A 123 -11.32 14.25 -9.28
CA LEU A 123 -12.09 14.80 -10.40
C LEU A 123 -11.18 15.19 -11.56
N GLY A 124 -10.07 15.87 -11.28
CA GLY A 124 -9.12 16.28 -12.30
C GLY A 124 -8.48 15.11 -13.04
N ALA A 125 -8.06 14.08 -12.29
CA ALA A 125 -7.46 12.88 -12.87
C ALA A 125 -8.46 12.13 -13.77
N VAL A 126 -9.71 11.95 -13.31
CA VAL A 126 -10.78 11.28 -14.07
C VAL A 126 -11.10 12.05 -15.36
N LEU A 127 -11.33 13.36 -15.29
CA LEU A 127 -11.62 14.20 -16.46
C LEU A 127 -10.43 14.23 -17.43
N GLY A 128 -9.20 14.31 -16.93
CA GLY A 128 -7.99 14.28 -17.74
C GLY A 128 -7.86 12.99 -18.53
N ARG A 129 -8.16 11.83 -17.94
CA ARG A 129 -8.15 10.54 -18.63
C ARG A 129 -9.29 10.39 -19.64
N ALA A 130 -10.53 10.68 -19.24
CA ALA A 130 -11.69 10.58 -20.11
C ALA A 130 -11.55 11.43 -21.38
N ASN A 131 -11.00 12.64 -21.27
CA ASN A 131 -10.77 13.52 -22.41
C ASN A 131 -9.62 13.05 -23.33
N ARG A 132 -8.64 12.30 -22.83
CA ARG A 132 -7.56 11.74 -23.67
C ARG A 132 -8.05 10.55 -24.51
N GLU A 133 -8.92 9.72 -23.97
CA GLU A 133 -9.49 8.58 -24.70
C GLU A 133 -10.45 9.03 -25.81
N SER A 134 -11.17 10.14 -25.61
CA SER A 134 -12.07 10.71 -26.63
C SER A 134 -11.36 11.35 -27.84
N ARG A 135 -10.04 11.50 -27.80
CA ARG A 135 -9.23 12.10 -28.88
C ARG A 135 -8.47 11.08 -29.72
N ARG A 136 -8.63 9.79 -29.46
CA ARG A 136 -8.08 8.68 -30.24
C ARG A 136 -9.15 8.02 -31.08
#